data_153215aa95dc7ba1c5b99c5fffa26904
#
_entry.id   153215aa95dc7ba1c5b99c5fffa26904
#
_cell.length_a   1.000
_cell.length_b   1.000
_cell.length_c   1.000
_cell.angle_alpha   90.00
_cell.angle_beta   90.00
_cell.angle_gamma   90.00
#
_symmetry.space_group_name_H-M   'P 1'
#
loop_
_entity.id
_entity.type
_entity.pdbx_description
1 polymer ?
#
loop_
_entity_poly.entity_id
_entity_poly.type
_entity_poly.pdbx_seq_one_letter_code
_entity_poly.pdbx_strand_id
1 'polypeptide(L)'
;MDAAGKFIRAALDGDYTVARSLLVKDSTNMQTLDNYESYYNNNRTPEDKKAYKNASIRFLKDTHQVNDSVTIVHYSNSYKNKIDSLKVVKTNGQWLIDLNFTFQPKDSIP
;
A
#
# COMPACT_ATOMS: atom_id res chain seq x y z
N MET A 1 -2.33 -7.18 -10.21
CA MET A 1 -3.21 -6.01 -10.31
C MET A 1 -2.39 -4.73 -10.35
N ASP A 2 -2.61 -3.96 -11.40
CA ASP A 2 -1.72 -2.82 -11.70
C ASP A 2 -1.74 -1.73 -10.63
N ALA A 3 -2.93 -1.36 -10.13
CA ALA A 3 -3.02 -0.29 -9.14
C ALA A 3 -2.30 -0.66 -7.85
N ALA A 4 -2.49 -1.89 -7.37
CA ALA A 4 -1.81 -2.36 -6.15
C ALA A 4 -0.30 -2.38 -6.36
N GLY A 5 0.15 -2.93 -7.49
CA GLY A 5 1.58 -3.01 -7.79
C GLY A 5 2.24 -1.64 -7.88
N LYS A 6 1.58 -0.70 -8.54
CA LYS A 6 2.09 0.65 -8.68
C LYS A 6 2.16 1.37 -7.33
N PHE A 7 1.12 1.19 -6.50
CA PHE A 7 1.09 1.82 -5.19
C PHE A 7 2.19 1.27 -4.30
N ILE A 8 2.32 -0.06 -4.23
CA ILE A 8 3.32 -0.69 -3.37
C ILE A 8 4.72 -0.28 -3.83
N ARG A 9 4.95 -0.28 -5.14
CA ARG A 9 6.26 0.12 -5.68
C ARG A 9 6.57 1.57 -5.33
N ALA A 10 5.60 2.46 -5.47
CA ALA A 10 5.77 3.87 -5.13
C ALA A 10 6.10 4.03 -3.64
N ALA A 11 5.40 3.31 -2.77
CA ALA A 11 5.67 3.37 -1.34
C ALA A 11 7.07 2.87 -0.99
N LEU A 12 7.50 1.77 -1.60
CA LEU A 12 8.85 1.23 -1.37
C LEU A 12 9.93 2.18 -1.87
N ASP A 13 9.67 2.90 -2.95
CA ASP A 13 10.62 3.87 -3.52
C ASP A 13 10.61 5.20 -2.78
N GLY A 14 9.63 5.43 -1.93
CA GLY A 14 9.46 6.73 -1.27
C GLY A 14 8.82 7.78 -2.15
N ASP A 15 8.15 7.36 -3.22
CA ASP A 15 7.49 8.26 -4.16
C ASP A 15 6.04 8.48 -3.73
N TYR A 16 5.85 9.36 -2.76
CA TYR A 16 4.52 9.61 -2.19
C TYR A 16 3.63 10.46 -3.08
N THR A 17 4.19 11.13 -4.07
CA THR A 17 3.40 11.84 -5.07
C THR A 17 2.62 10.84 -5.92
N VAL A 18 3.28 9.82 -6.42
CA VAL A 18 2.63 8.76 -7.19
C VAL A 18 1.66 7.98 -6.30
N ALA A 19 2.07 7.66 -5.07
CA ALA A 19 1.19 6.93 -4.15
C ALA A 19 -0.12 7.69 -3.91
N ARG A 20 -0.07 9.01 -3.72
CA ARG A 20 -1.28 9.82 -3.53
C ARG A 20 -2.20 9.78 -4.73
N SER A 21 -1.63 9.75 -5.92
CA SER A 21 -2.44 9.74 -7.14
C SER A 21 -3.26 8.45 -7.28
N LEU A 22 -2.87 7.40 -6.59
CA LEU A 22 -3.52 6.09 -6.67
C LEU A 22 -4.50 5.83 -5.52
N LEU A 23 -4.66 6.77 -4.58
CA LEU A 23 -5.54 6.61 -3.43
C LEU A 23 -6.97 7.02 -3.73
N VAL A 24 -7.90 6.42 -2.99
CA VAL A 24 -9.24 6.98 -2.86
C VAL A 24 -9.11 8.40 -2.28
N LYS A 25 -9.80 9.36 -2.89
CA LYS A 25 -9.62 10.78 -2.58
C LYS A 25 -10.53 11.21 -1.43
N ASP A 26 -10.25 10.71 -0.23
CA ASP A 26 -10.96 11.18 0.96
C ASP A 26 -9.95 11.58 2.03
N SER A 27 -10.43 12.29 3.06
CA SER A 27 -9.53 12.85 4.08
C SER A 27 -8.84 11.76 4.90
N THR A 28 -9.53 10.66 5.16
CA THR A 28 -8.95 9.57 5.96
C THR A 28 -7.79 8.91 5.22
N ASN A 29 -7.95 8.61 3.93
CA ASN A 29 -6.89 8.03 3.13
C ASN A 29 -5.70 8.97 3.01
N MET A 30 -5.97 10.26 2.76
CA MET A 30 -4.89 11.24 2.63
C MET A 30 -4.12 11.41 3.93
N GLN A 31 -4.84 11.46 5.07
CA GLN A 31 -4.20 11.57 6.38
C GLN A 31 -3.32 10.34 6.67
N THR A 32 -3.82 9.17 6.36
CA THR A 32 -3.07 7.92 6.56
C THR A 32 -1.79 7.93 5.75
N LEU A 33 -1.84 8.34 4.49
CA LEU A 33 -0.65 8.40 3.67
C LEU A 33 0.32 9.48 4.14
N ASP A 34 -0.19 10.62 4.61
CA ASP A 34 0.65 11.66 5.19
C ASP A 34 1.42 11.13 6.40
N ASN A 35 0.77 10.31 7.22
CA ASN A 35 1.43 9.68 8.37
C ASN A 35 2.54 8.74 7.93
N TYR A 36 2.33 7.99 6.86
CA TYR A 36 3.36 7.11 6.29
C TYR A 36 4.54 7.91 5.79
N GLU A 37 4.27 8.99 5.08
CA GLU A 37 5.33 9.83 4.54
C GLU A 37 6.17 10.43 5.65
N SER A 38 5.51 10.90 6.73
CA SER A 38 6.22 11.42 7.91
C SER A 38 7.09 10.35 8.54
N TYR A 39 6.57 9.14 8.69
CA TYR A 39 7.35 8.04 9.24
C TYR A 39 8.56 7.74 8.36
N TYR A 40 8.36 7.68 7.05
CA TYR A 40 9.42 7.43 6.09
C TYR A 40 10.54 8.48 6.22
N ASN A 41 10.14 9.76 6.29
CA ASN A 41 11.11 10.85 6.34
C ASN A 41 11.86 10.93 7.67
N ASN A 42 11.18 10.61 8.78
CA ASN A 42 11.72 10.87 10.11
C ASN A 42 12.32 9.64 10.78
N ASN A 43 11.90 8.43 10.41
CA ASN A 43 12.26 7.22 11.15
C ASN A 43 13.09 6.23 10.35
N ARG A 44 13.03 6.26 9.03
CA ARG A 44 13.81 5.31 8.23
C ARG A 44 15.21 5.84 7.97
N THR A 45 16.19 4.97 8.21
CA THR A 45 17.59 5.29 7.91
C THR A 45 17.84 5.24 6.41
N PRO A 46 18.93 5.84 5.91
CA PRO A 46 19.32 5.72 4.50
C PRO A 46 19.47 4.25 4.07
N GLU A 47 19.97 3.39 4.94
CA GLU A 47 20.11 1.97 4.65
C GLU A 47 18.76 1.30 4.47
N ASP A 48 17.78 1.60 5.34
CA ASP A 48 16.42 1.10 5.21
C ASP A 48 15.78 1.55 3.91
N LYS A 49 15.91 2.83 3.60
CA LYS A 49 15.32 3.39 2.37
C LYS A 49 15.87 2.69 1.15
N LYS A 50 17.17 2.44 1.12
CA LYS A 50 17.81 1.73 0.00
C LYS A 50 17.33 0.29 -0.07
N ALA A 51 17.22 -0.39 1.07
CA ALA A 51 16.78 -1.77 1.11
C ALA A 51 15.34 -1.92 0.61
N TYR A 52 14.44 -1.01 1.03
CA TYR A 52 13.06 -1.03 0.55
C TYR A 52 12.98 -0.73 -0.94
N LYS A 53 13.78 0.22 -1.42
CA LYS A 53 13.79 0.58 -2.83
C LYS A 53 14.24 -0.59 -3.70
N ASN A 54 15.17 -1.39 -3.20
CA ASN A 54 15.69 -2.55 -3.93
C ASN A 54 14.87 -3.82 -3.70
N ALA A 55 13.87 -3.77 -2.82
CA ALA A 55 13.06 -4.94 -2.53
C ALA A 55 12.14 -5.29 -3.70
N SER A 56 11.90 -6.59 -3.86
CA SER A 56 10.94 -7.10 -4.83
C SER A 56 9.59 -7.29 -4.17
N ILE A 57 8.53 -7.08 -4.93
CA ILE A 57 7.15 -7.29 -4.48
C ILE A 57 6.73 -8.68 -4.90
N ARG A 58 6.15 -9.44 -3.95
CA ARG A 58 5.57 -10.75 -4.25
C ARG A 58 4.10 -10.72 -3.93
N PHE A 59 3.27 -11.00 -4.93
CA PHE A 59 1.83 -11.15 -4.72
C PHE A 59 1.52 -12.59 -4.41
N LEU A 60 0.68 -12.81 -3.39
CA LEU A 60 0.26 -14.14 -3.01
C LEU A 60 -0.92 -14.58 -3.87
N LYS A 61 -1.09 -15.90 -3.99
CA LYS A 61 -2.10 -16.47 -4.89
C LYS A 61 -3.53 -16.30 -4.38
N ASP A 62 -3.70 -15.99 -3.11
CA ASP A 62 -5.02 -15.91 -2.49
C ASP A 62 -5.63 -14.51 -2.57
N THR A 63 -5.36 -13.79 -3.65
CA THR A 63 -6.06 -12.55 -3.94
C THR A 63 -7.55 -12.81 -3.88
N HIS A 64 -8.25 -12.01 -3.08
CA HIS A 64 -9.67 -12.22 -2.83
C HIS A 64 -10.50 -11.11 -3.45
N GLN A 65 -11.21 -11.45 -4.52
CA GLN A 65 -12.15 -10.52 -5.15
C GLN A 65 -13.47 -10.60 -4.38
N VAL A 66 -13.80 -9.55 -3.63
CA VAL A 66 -15.01 -9.49 -2.82
C VAL A 66 -16.23 -9.32 -3.73
N ASN A 67 -16.13 -8.41 -4.70
CA ASN A 67 -17.17 -8.18 -5.70
C ASN A 67 -16.56 -7.49 -6.91
N ASP A 68 -17.38 -7.03 -7.84
CA ASP A 68 -16.90 -6.41 -9.08
C ASP A 68 -16.10 -5.15 -8.85
N SER A 69 -16.23 -4.53 -7.68
CA SER A 69 -15.62 -3.24 -7.37
C SER A 69 -14.63 -3.28 -6.22
N VAL A 70 -14.43 -4.43 -5.57
CA VAL A 70 -13.55 -4.53 -4.40
C VAL A 70 -12.72 -5.81 -4.48
N THR A 71 -11.41 -5.65 -4.34
CA THR A 71 -10.46 -6.76 -4.32
C THR A 71 -9.51 -6.57 -3.15
N ILE A 72 -9.24 -7.63 -2.41
CA ILE A 72 -8.21 -7.66 -1.37
C ILE A 72 -6.99 -8.37 -1.92
N VAL A 73 -5.85 -7.71 -1.87
CA VAL A 73 -4.59 -8.23 -2.39
C VAL A 73 -3.68 -8.53 -1.23
N HIS A 74 -3.09 -9.71 -1.20
CA HIS A 74 -2.09 -10.10 -0.20
C HIS A 74 -0.72 -10.10 -0.85
N TYR A 75 0.27 -9.54 -0.16
CA TYR A 75 1.60 -9.36 -0.74
C TYR A 75 2.65 -9.33 0.35
N SER A 76 3.90 -9.47 -0.07
CA SER A 76 5.05 -9.25 0.79
C SER A 76 6.17 -8.62 -0.04
N ASN A 77 7.20 -8.11 0.64
CA ASN A 77 8.39 -7.65 -0.06
C ASN A 77 9.61 -8.47 0.39
N SER A 78 10.64 -8.50 -0.44
CA SER A 78 11.80 -9.35 -0.20
C SER A 78 12.68 -8.87 0.96
N TYR A 79 12.54 -7.61 1.37
CA TYR A 79 13.33 -7.08 2.47
C TYR A 79 12.79 -7.54 3.83
N LYS A 80 11.48 -7.40 4.04
CA LYS A 80 10.88 -7.75 5.33
C LYS A 80 10.21 -9.11 5.36
N ASN A 81 9.78 -9.62 4.21
CA ASN A 81 9.09 -10.91 4.08
C ASN A 81 7.84 -11.03 4.94
N LYS A 82 7.27 -9.88 5.31
CA LYS A 82 6.04 -9.84 6.09
C LYS A 82 4.86 -9.77 5.13
N ILE A 83 3.86 -10.64 5.37
CA ILE A 83 2.65 -10.63 4.56
C ILE A 83 1.76 -9.50 5.01
N ASP A 84 1.28 -8.74 4.05
CA ASP A 84 0.38 -7.61 4.30
C ASP A 84 -0.79 -7.67 3.33
N SER A 85 -1.81 -6.88 3.58
CA SER A 85 -3.03 -6.86 2.76
C SER A 85 -3.32 -5.45 2.32
N LEU A 86 -3.92 -5.32 1.14
CA LEU A 86 -4.25 -4.04 0.56
C LEU A 86 -5.63 -4.13 -0.08
N LYS A 87 -6.51 -3.19 0.23
CA LYS A 87 -7.83 -3.12 -0.38
C LYS A 87 -7.77 -2.22 -1.60
N VAL A 88 -8.28 -2.74 -2.71
CA VAL A 88 -8.35 -1.98 -3.97
C VAL A 88 -9.83 -1.88 -4.34
N VAL A 89 -10.29 -0.66 -4.63
CA VAL A 89 -11.69 -0.40 -4.95
C VAL A 89 -11.79 0.25 -6.32
N LYS A 90 -12.86 -0.09 -7.05
CA LYS A 90 -13.12 0.50 -8.35
C LYS A 90 -14.10 1.65 -8.21
N THR A 91 -13.69 2.84 -8.62
CA THR A 91 -14.47 4.05 -8.54
C THR A 91 -14.41 4.76 -9.88
N ASN A 92 -15.57 5.00 -10.49
CA ASN A 92 -15.65 5.67 -11.79
C ASN A 92 -14.74 5.03 -12.85
N GLY A 93 -14.69 3.69 -12.87
CA GLY A 93 -13.87 2.97 -13.82
C GLY A 93 -12.41 2.85 -13.49
N GLN A 94 -11.97 3.42 -12.37
CA GLN A 94 -10.57 3.38 -11.93
C GLN A 94 -10.42 2.54 -10.67
N TRP A 95 -9.37 1.72 -10.63
CA TRP A 95 -8.98 1.01 -9.42
C TRP A 95 -8.09 1.91 -8.57
N LEU A 96 -8.51 2.13 -7.32
CA LEU A 96 -7.81 2.99 -6.36
C LEU A 96 -7.55 2.22 -5.08
N ILE A 97 -6.55 2.66 -4.32
CA ILE A 97 -6.14 2.04 -3.07
C ILE A 97 -6.93 2.65 -1.93
N ASP A 98 -7.49 1.80 -1.06
CA ASP A 98 -8.21 2.22 0.14
C ASP A 98 -7.42 1.79 1.37
N LEU A 99 -6.70 2.71 1.97
CA LEU A 99 -5.85 2.43 3.13
C LEU A 99 -6.64 2.22 4.41
N ASN A 100 -7.92 2.58 4.43
CA ASN A 100 -8.76 2.38 5.60
C ASN A 100 -8.84 0.91 6.00
N PHE A 101 -8.87 0.01 5.02
CA PHE A 101 -8.83 -1.43 5.30
C PHE A 101 -7.50 -1.82 5.93
N THR A 102 -6.39 -1.35 5.35
CA THR A 102 -5.04 -1.70 5.77
C THR A 102 -4.76 -1.28 7.21
N PHE A 103 -5.41 -0.19 7.66
CA PHE A 103 -5.12 0.43 8.96
C PHE A 103 -6.23 0.29 9.97
N GLN A 104 -7.12 -0.66 9.81
CA GLN A 104 -8.09 -0.93 10.85
C GLN A 104 -7.34 -1.41 12.11
N PRO A 105 -7.75 -0.97 13.30
CA PRO A 105 -7.02 -1.32 14.52
C PRO A 105 -6.83 -2.82 14.72
N LYS A 106 -7.83 -3.61 14.39
CA LYS A 106 -7.74 -5.06 14.54
C LYS A 106 -6.69 -5.69 13.64
N ASP A 107 -6.32 -5.01 12.54
CA ASP A 107 -5.33 -5.52 11.60
C ASP A 107 -3.92 -5.10 12.00
N SER A 108 -3.80 -3.99 12.72
CA SER A 108 -2.50 -3.46 13.12
C SER A 108 -2.04 -4.00 14.47
N ILE A 109 -2.92 -4.64 15.22
CA ILE A 109 -2.58 -5.23 16.52
C ILE A 109 -2.20 -6.69 16.31
N PRO A 110 -0.98 -7.05 16.69
CA PRO A 110 -0.55 -8.45 16.58
C PRO A 110 -1.38 -9.39 17.43
#